data_c62a9812f0beb6650754fb6a7e98e673
#
_entry.id   c62a9812f0beb6650754fb6a7e98e673
#
_cell.length_a   1.000
_cell.length_b   1.000
_cell.length_c   1.000
_cell.angle_alpha   90.00
_cell.angle_beta   90.00
_cell.angle_gamma   90.00
#
_symmetry.space_group_name_H-M   'P 1'
#
loop_
_entity.id
_entity.type
_entity.pdbx_description
1 polymer ?
#
loop_
_entity_poly.entity_id
_entity_poly.type
_entity_poly.pdbx_seq_one_letter_code
_entity_poly.pdbx_strand_id
1 'polypeptide(L)'
;MLRAKQNSRFSWTPGVHSGSSETSGSLVFAGYGFKIDQEDLQWNDYKNLDVDGKWVVIMRHSPERHTQHSLYASHSSLHKKMLVARDEGAAGVIFVSQMEDENLYPLTYNRGYKNAGIPVVHLSNKVADNLFKPFGWSRQSIQETMN
;
A
#
# COMPACT_ATOMS: atom_id res chain seq x y z
N MET A 1 -14.39 -4.08 0.71
CA MET A 1 -13.83 -3.55 -0.54
C MET A 1 -14.06 -2.06 -0.59
N LEU A 2 -12.99 -1.28 -0.52
CA LEU A 2 -13.04 0.18 -0.61
C LEU A 2 -13.08 0.59 -2.08
N ARG A 3 -14.20 1.16 -2.55
CA ARG A 3 -14.29 1.82 -3.85
C ARG A 3 -14.51 3.31 -3.63
N ALA A 4 -13.52 4.14 -3.96
CA ALA A 4 -13.70 5.58 -4.00
C ALA A 4 -14.29 6.00 -5.34
N LYS A 5 -15.37 6.80 -5.32
CA LYS A 5 -15.83 7.51 -6.50
C LYS A 5 -14.87 8.67 -6.80
N GLN A 6 -14.51 8.78 -8.08
CA GLN A 6 -13.66 9.83 -8.64
C GLN A 6 -14.12 11.23 -8.25
N ASN A 7 -13.20 12.06 -7.85
CA ASN A 7 -13.05 13.52 -8.02
C ASN A 7 -12.46 14.25 -6.82
N SER A 8 -11.51 13.67 -6.13
CA SER A 8 -10.73 14.44 -5.14
C SER A 8 -9.31 14.65 -5.65
N ARG A 9 -8.93 15.91 -5.85
CA ARG A 9 -7.53 16.28 -6.07
C ARG A 9 -6.79 16.13 -4.74
N PHE A 10 -5.87 15.17 -4.67
CA PHE A 10 -4.99 15.00 -3.52
C PHE A 10 -3.66 15.69 -3.79
N SER A 11 -3.16 16.44 -2.80
CA SER A 11 -1.75 16.83 -2.78
C SER A 11 -0.94 15.61 -2.33
N TRP A 12 0.00 15.16 -3.14
CA TRP A 12 0.78 13.96 -2.90
C TRP A 12 2.26 14.20 -3.22
N THR A 13 3.10 13.44 -2.56
CA THR A 13 4.53 13.40 -2.82
C THR A 13 4.89 12.08 -3.48
N PRO A 14 5.62 12.06 -4.60
CA PRO A 14 6.03 10.82 -5.24
C PRO A 14 6.80 9.91 -4.29
N GLY A 15 6.51 8.62 -4.30
CA GLY A 15 7.26 7.62 -3.56
C GLY A 15 8.64 7.35 -4.16
N VAL A 16 9.51 6.74 -3.38
CA VAL A 16 10.92 6.48 -3.72
C VAL A 16 11.10 5.64 -5.00
N HIS A 17 10.08 4.90 -5.39
CA HIS A 17 10.11 3.97 -6.53
C HIS A 17 9.18 4.39 -7.67
N SER A 18 8.67 5.61 -7.62
CA SER A 18 7.70 6.11 -8.58
C SER A 18 8.32 6.42 -9.93
N GLY A 19 7.68 5.97 -10.99
CA GLY A 19 7.91 6.46 -12.34
C GLY A 19 7.13 7.76 -12.60
N SER A 20 7.46 8.45 -13.69
CA SER A 20 6.68 9.58 -14.19
C SER A 20 5.50 9.04 -14.98
N SER A 21 4.30 9.10 -14.42
CA SER A 21 3.09 8.77 -15.17
C SER A 21 1.89 9.50 -14.59
N GLU A 22 0.97 9.90 -15.45
CA GLU A 22 -0.36 10.31 -15.06
C GLU A 22 -1.28 9.11 -15.20
N THR A 23 -1.93 8.72 -14.12
CA THR A 23 -2.93 7.66 -14.15
C THR A 23 -4.10 8.03 -13.24
N SER A 24 -5.27 7.66 -13.66
CA SER A 24 -6.51 7.80 -12.90
C SER A 24 -7.20 6.46 -12.83
N GLY A 25 -7.88 6.19 -11.73
CA GLY A 25 -8.59 4.92 -11.56
C GLY A 25 -9.34 4.85 -10.25
N SER A 26 -10.11 3.79 -10.08
CA SER A 26 -10.74 3.49 -8.81
C SER A 26 -9.72 3.00 -7.79
N LEU A 27 -10.04 3.17 -6.50
CA LEU A 27 -9.22 2.70 -5.39
C LEU A 27 -9.70 1.34 -4.90
N VAL A 28 -8.75 0.48 -4.57
CA VAL A 28 -8.99 -0.81 -3.91
C VAL A 28 -8.03 -0.94 -2.73
N PHE A 29 -8.51 -1.35 -1.59
CA PHE A 29 -7.68 -1.60 -0.41
C PHE A 29 -7.24 -3.08 -0.38
N ALA A 30 -5.93 -3.33 -0.37
CA ALA A 30 -5.33 -4.66 -0.38
C ALA A 30 -4.54 -4.96 0.91
N GLY A 31 -5.09 -4.60 2.06
CA GLY A 31 -4.50 -4.95 3.35
C GLY A 31 -3.03 -4.55 3.47
N TYR A 32 -2.17 -5.51 3.77
CA TYR A 32 -0.72 -5.33 3.77
C TYR A 32 -0.06 -5.50 2.39
N GLY A 33 -0.82 -5.87 1.37
CA GLY A 33 -0.32 -6.08 0.00
C GLY A 33 0.55 -7.32 -0.12
N PHE A 34 0.28 -8.35 0.67
CA PHE A 34 1.02 -9.60 0.64
C PHE A 34 0.41 -10.62 -0.34
N LYS A 35 1.28 -11.29 -1.04
CA LYS A 35 1.00 -12.55 -1.75
C LYS A 35 2.15 -13.49 -1.43
N ILE A 36 1.95 -14.30 -0.40
CA ILE A 36 2.95 -15.20 0.18
C ILE A 36 2.40 -16.61 0.09
N ASP A 37 3.17 -17.51 -0.50
CA ASP A 37 2.88 -18.94 -0.57
C ASP A 37 4.14 -19.71 -0.17
N GLN A 38 4.32 -19.87 1.13
CA GLN A 38 5.42 -20.60 1.75
C GLN A 38 4.87 -21.69 2.68
N GLU A 39 5.65 -22.72 2.97
CA GLU A 39 5.23 -23.82 3.83
C GLU A 39 4.75 -23.34 5.22
N ASP A 40 5.46 -22.37 5.79
CA ASP A 40 5.19 -21.84 7.13
C ASP A 40 4.29 -20.60 7.14
N LEU A 41 4.00 -19.99 5.98
CA LEU A 41 3.22 -18.77 5.87
C LEU A 41 2.46 -18.69 4.54
N GLN A 42 1.14 -18.72 4.62
CA GLN A 42 0.27 -18.49 3.48
C GLN A 42 -0.57 -17.25 3.72
N TRP A 43 -0.42 -16.25 2.86
CA TRP A 43 -1.17 -15.00 2.94
C TRP A 43 -1.39 -14.43 1.55
N ASN A 44 -2.64 -14.10 1.21
CA ASN A 44 -2.95 -13.50 -0.08
C ASN A 44 -4.04 -12.43 0.04
N ASP A 45 -3.61 -11.18 0.11
CA ASP A 45 -4.50 -10.02 0.18
C ASP A 45 -5.25 -9.75 -1.14
N TYR A 46 -4.79 -10.34 -2.24
CA TYR A 46 -5.35 -10.15 -3.59
C TYR A 46 -6.37 -11.20 -4.01
N LYS A 47 -6.55 -12.27 -3.24
CA LYS A 47 -7.31 -13.47 -3.63
C LYS A 47 -8.73 -13.18 -4.14
N ASN A 48 -9.40 -12.17 -3.60
CA ASN A 48 -10.78 -11.82 -3.95
C ASN A 48 -10.90 -10.36 -4.40
N LEU A 49 -9.79 -9.76 -4.83
CA LEU A 49 -9.73 -8.38 -5.27
C LEU A 49 -9.50 -8.30 -6.78
N ASP A 50 -10.29 -7.50 -7.45
CA ASP A 50 -10.01 -7.05 -8.79
C ASP A 50 -9.23 -5.74 -8.71
N VAL A 51 -7.93 -5.81 -8.95
CA VAL A 51 -7.00 -4.66 -8.88
C VAL A 51 -6.51 -4.20 -10.25
N ASP A 52 -6.88 -4.92 -11.31
CA ASP A 52 -6.44 -4.62 -12.66
C ASP A 52 -6.84 -3.19 -13.09
N GLY A 53 -5.85 -2.41 -13.50
CA GLY A 53 -6.02 -1.02 -13.87
C GLY A 53 -6.45 -0.06 -12.74
N LYS A 54 -6.37 -0.49 -11.48
CA LYS A 54 -6.82 0.30 -10.32
C LYS A 54 -5.64 0.76 -9.46
N TRP A 55 -5.88 1.80 -8.66
CA TRP A 55 -4.98 2.20 -7.61
C TRP A 55 -5.17 1.31 -6.38
N VAL A 56 -4.08 0.75 -5.88
CA VAL A 56 -4.10 -0.15 -4.73
C VAL A 56 -3.58 0.57 -3.50
N VAL A 57 -4.40 0.64 -2.46
CA VAL A 57 -4.01 1.18 -1.15
C VAL A 57 -3.47 0.04 -0.30
N ILE A 58 -2.26 0.19 0.21
CA ILE A 58 -1.52 -0.82 0.96
C ILE A 58 -1.03 -0.22 2.27
N MET A 59 -1.21 -0.93 3.38
CA MET A 59 -0.65 -0.55 4.67
C MET A 59 0.82 -0.92 4.76
N ARG A 60 1.62 -0.02 5.35
CA ARG A 60 3.05 -0.26 5.62
C ARG A 60 3.23 -1.39 6.64
N HIS A 61 4.45 -1.94 6.69
CA HIS A 61 4.87 -2.98 7.64
C HIS A 61 4.07 -4.29 7.51
N SER A 62 3.76 -4.92 8.62
CA SER A 62 3.07 -6.21 8.73
C SER A 62 2.30 -6.25 10.06
N PRO A 63 1.44 -7.25 10.26
CA PRO A 63 0.79 -7.48 11.56
C PRO A 63 1.80 -7.62 12.70
N GLU A 64 2.92 -8.27 12.43
CA GLU A 64 3.97 -8.60 13.41
C GLU A 64 5.18 -7.68 13.33
N ARG A 65 4.99 -6.38 13.05
CA ARG A 65 6.10 -5.44 12.85
C ARG A 65 7.09 -5.33 14.02
N HIS A 66 6.65 -5.66 15.22
CA HIS A 66 7.46 -5.61 16.45
C HIS A 66 8.01 -6.97 16.87
N THR A 67 7.65 -8.03 16.15
CA THR A 67 8.10 -9.38 16.46
C THR A 67 9.49 -9.63 15.87
N GLN A 68 10.43 -9.97 16.73
CA GLN A 68 11.77 -10.36 16.30
C GLN A 68 11.67 -11.68 15.50
N HIS A 69 12.31 -11.73 14.34
CA HIS A 69 12.26 -12.88 13.43
C HIS A 69 10.86 -13.22 12.88
N SER A 70 10.02 -12.20 12.70
CA SER A 70 8.72 -12.37 12.04
C SER A 70 8.88 -12.97 10.64
N LEU A 71 8.02 -13.95 10.31
CA LEU A 71 7.95 -14.55 8.98
C LEU A 71 7.60 -13.53 7.89
N TYR A 72 6.92 -12.45 8.25
CA TYR A 72 6.59 -11.35 7.33
C TYR A 72 7.77 -10.42 7.01
N ALA A 73 8.85 -10.46 7.78
CA ALA A 73 9.95 -9.50 7.67
C ALA A 73 10.52 -9.43 6.25
N SER A 74 10.71 -10.59 5.60
CA SER A 74 11.23 -10.68 4.24
C SER A 74 10.29 -10.15 3.17
N HIS A 75 9.00 -9.97 3.47
CA HIS A 75 7.94 -9.52 2.56
C HIS A 75 7.50 -8.07 2.81
N SER A 76 7.89 -7.47 3.95
CA SER A 76 7.35 -6.19 4.45
C SER A 76 7.93 -4.95 3.79
N SER A 77 8.97 -5.07 2.95
CA SER A 77 9.53 -3.90 2.27
C SER A 77 8.53 -3.29 1.28
N LEU A 78 8.50 -1.95 1.22
CA LEU A 78 7.62 -1.23 0.29
C LEU A 78 7.90 -1.63 -1.17
N HIS A 79 9.17 -1.88 -1.50
CA HIS A 79 9.56 -2.33 -2.84
C HIS A 79 8.92 -3.67 -3.22
N LYS A 80 8.97 -4.67 -2.34
CA LYS A 80 8.33 -5.98 -2.61
C LYS A 80 6.82 -5.87 -2.73
N LYS A 81 6.17 -5.14 -1.83
CA LYS A 81 4.72 -4.91 -1.88
C LYS A 81 4.29 -4.23 -3.18
N MET A 82 5.05 -3.23 -3.63
CA MET A 82 4.82 -2.55 -4.88
C MET A 82 4.98 -3.49 -6.09
N LEU A 83 6.02 -4.34 -6.10
CA LEU A 83 6.21 -5.33 -7.17
C LEU A 83 5.03 -6.31 -7.24
N VAL A 84 4.55 -6.80 -6.09
CA VAL A 84 3.38 -7.69 -6.04
C VAL A 84 2.15 -6.99 -6.61
N ALA A 85 1.86 -5.75 -6.17
CA ALA A 85 0.72 -4.99 -6.69
C ALA A 85 0.79 -4.77 -8.21
N ARG A 86 1.98 -4.42 -8.72
CA ARG A 86 2.22 -4.28 -10.16
C ARG A 86 1.93 -5.59 -10.90
N ASP A 87 2.44 -6.70 -10.40
CA ASP A 87 2.31 -8.00 -11.04
C ASP A 87 0.86 -8.52 -10.97
N GLU A 88 0.06 -8.05 -10.02
CA GLU A 88 -1.41 -8.26 -9.97
C GLU A 88 -2.20 -7.29 -10.89
N GLY A 89 -1.53 -6.38 -11.61
CA GLY A 89 -2.15 -5.50 -12.60
C GLY A 89 -2.52 -4.11 -12.09
N ALA A 90 -2.05 -3.71 -10.90
CA ALA A 90 -2.33 -2.37 -10.37
C ALA A 90 -1.79 -1.25 -11.27
N ALA A 91 -2.58 -0.20 -11.46
CA ALA A 91 -2.18 1.01 -12.18
C ALA A 91 -1.28 1.94 -11.35
N GLY A 92 -1.34 1.83 -10.02
CA GLY A 92 -0.51 2.57 -9.09
C GLY A 92 -0.68 2.08 -7.67
N VAL A 93 0.22 2.47 -6.78
CA VAL A 93 0.21 2.08 -5.37
C VAL A 93 0.20 3.30 -4.47
N ILE A 94 -0.65 3.24 -3.45
CA ILE A 94 -0.74 4.23 -2.38
C ILE A 94 -0.37 3.52 -1.07
N PHE A 95 0.72 3.93 -0.44
CA PHE A 95 1.07 3.47 0.89
C PHE A 95 0.45 4.36 1.97
N VAL A 96 -0.09 3.73 3.00
CA VAL A 96 -0.61 4.37 4.21
C VAL A 96 0.10 3.83 5.44
N SER A 97 0.29 4.68 6.43
CA SER A 97 1.00 4.32 7.66
C SER A 97 0.08 3.63 8.67
N GLN A 98 0.66 2.74 9.47
CA GLN A 98 0.01 2.23 10.67
C GLN A 98 -0.15 3.35 11.73
N MET A 99 -0.95 3.10 12.77
CA MET A 99 -1.25 4.11 13.79
C MET A 99 -0.03 4.62 14.54
N GLU A 100 0.97 3.75 14.75
CA GLU A 100 2.21 4.07 15.45
C GLU A 100 3.20 4.91 14.63
N ASP A 101 2.97 5.03 13.33
CA ASP A 101 3.84 5.79 12.44
C ASP A 101 3.37 7.24 12.34
N GLU A 102 4.15 8.16 12.88
CA GLU A 102 3.81 9.59 12.83
C GLU A 102 4.29 10.27 11.54
N ASN A 103 5.35 9.76 10.94
CA ASN A 103 6.04 10.42 9.84
C ASN A 103 6.01 9.62 8.53
N LEU A 104 6.04 10.35 7.42
CA LEU A 104 6.35 9.79 6.10
C LEU A 104 7.79 9.29 6.08
N TYR A 105 8.08 8.27 5.26
CA TYR A 105 9.45 7.96 4.92
C TYR A 105 10.11 9.15 4.21
N PRO A 106 11.36 9.46 4.54
CA PRO A 106 12.12 10.43 3.78
C PRO A 106 12.25 9.96 2.33
N LEU A 107 12.17 10.91 1.40
CA LEU A 107 12.44 10.63 0.00
C LEU A 107 13.94 10.37 -0.15
N THR A 108 14.29 9.12 -0.30
CA THR A 108 15.68 8.70 -0.52
C THR A 108 15.81 8.06 -1.89
N TYR A 109 16.80 8.53 -2.66
CA TYR A 109 17.14 7.92 -3.93
C TYR A 109 18.02 6.69 -3.68
N ASN A 110 17.53 5.51 -4.05
CA ASN A 110 18.32 4.27 -3.97
C ASN A 110 18.60 3.76 -5.39
N ARG A 111 19.87 3.85 -5.79
CA ARG A 111 20.33 3.38 -7.12
C ARG A 111 20.15 1.87 -7.35
N GLY A 112 19.99 1.09 -6.27
CA GLY A 112 19.77 -0.36 -6.34
C GLY A 112 18.35 -0.76 -6.76
N TYR A 113 17.38 0.16 -6.68
CA TYR A 113 16.01 -0.13 -7.06
C TYR A 113 15.71 0.41 -8.47
N LYS A 114 15.29 -0.48 -9.34
CA LYS A 114 14.80 -0.11 -10.68
C LYS A 114 13.42 0.56 -10.56
N ASN A 115 13.10 1.40 -11.54
CA ASN A 115 11.77 1.97 -11.69
C ASN A 115 10.72 0.84 -11.72
N ALA A 116 9.67 1.00 -10.92
CA ALA A 116 8.58 0.03 -10.84
C ALA A 116 7.72 -0.05 -12.11
N GLY A 117 7.76 0.98 -12.95
CA GLY A 117 6.89 1.11 -14.12
C GLY A 117 5.48 1.61 -13.79
N ILE A 118 5.13 1.76 -12.51
CA ILE A 118 3.86 2.32 -12.03
C ILE A 118 4.13 3.43 -10.99
N PRO A 119 3.23 4.42 -10.85
CA PRO A 119 3.36 5.44 -9.83
C PRO A 119 3.16 4.87 -8.43
N VAL A 120 3.98 5.34 -7.50
CA VAL A 120 3.93 4.95 -6.09
C VAL A 120 3.91 6.21 -5.23
N VAL A 121 2.93 6.35 -4.38
CA VAL A 121 2.80 7.49 -3.46
C VAL A 121 2.66 7.01 -2.02
N HIS A 122 3.10 7.84 -1.08
CA HIS A 122 2.88 7.62 0.34
C HIS A 122 2.08 8.79 0.90
N LEU A 123 0.91 8.51 1.45
CA LEU A 123 0.04 9.54 2.04
C LEU A 123 0.41 9.82 3.49
N SER A 124 0.39 11.10 3.85
CA SER A 124 0.45 11.47 5.26
C SER A 124 -0.78 10.95 6.01
N ASN A 125 -0.66 10.81 7.33
CA ASN A 125 -1.73 10.30 8.18
C ASN A 125 -3.04 11.08 8.00
N LYS A 126 -2.96 12.40 7.96
CA LYS A 126 -4.12 13.27 7.76
C LYS A 126 -4.81 13.04 6.41
N VAL A 127 -4.04 12.85 5.36
CA VAL A 127 -4.58 12.61 4.01
C VAL A 127 -5.17 11.21 3.92
N ALA A 128 -4.51 10.20 4.51
CA ALA A 128 -5.02 8.83 4.57
C ALA A 128 -6.36 8.76 5.34
N ASP A 129 -6.46 9.40 6.50
CA ASP A 129 -7.69 9.43 7.28
C ASP A 129 -8.83 10.12 6.51
N ASN A 130 -8.54 11.20 5.78
CA ASN A 130 -9.52 11.83 4.90
C ASN A 130 -9.94 10.94 3.72
N LEU A 131 -9.03 10.13 3.19
CA LEU A 131 -9.33 9.16 2.14
C LEU A 131 -10.32 8.09 2.61
N PHE A 132 -10.20 7.65 3.86
CA PHE A 132 -11.03 6.58 4.44
C PHE A 132 -12.36 7.09 5.01
N LYS A 133 -12.44 8.36 5.39
CA LYS A 133 -13.62 8.96 6.02
C LYS A 133 -14.96 8.75 5.27
N PRO A 134 -15.03 8.91 3.92
CA PRO A 134 -16.28 8.68 3.18
C PRO A 134 -16.81 7.25 3.27
N PHE A 135 -15.97 6.29 3.66
CA PHE A 135 -16.34 4.88 3.82
C PHE A 135 -16.67 4.51 5.27
N GLY A 136 -16.64 5.46 6.19
CA GLY A 136 -16.80 5.21 7.62
C GLY A 136 -15.62 4.46 8.25
N TRP A 137 -14.45 4.49 7.61
CA TRP A 137 -13.25 3.78 8.04
C TRP A 137 -12.22 4.76 8.59
N SER A 138 -11.37 4.26 9.48
CA SER A 138 -10.16 4.94 9.94
C SER A 138 -8.96 4.01 9.80
N ARG A 139 -7.74 4.55 9.84
CA ARG A 139 -6.53 3.72 9.86
C ARG A 139 -6.55 2.73 11.02
N GLN A 140 -7.06 3.16 12.19
CA GLN A 140 -7.22 2.31 13.36
C GLN A 140 -8.17 1.14 13.10
N SER A 141 -9.39 1.39 12.60
CA SER A 141 -10.36 0.32 12.33
C SER A 141 -9.85 -0.67 11.27
N ILE A 142 -9.12 -0.18 10.28
CA ILE A 142 -8.50 -1.02 9.25
C ILE A 142 -7.42 -1.90 9.87
N GLN A 143 -6.52 -1.32 10.67
CA GLN A 143 -5.43 -2.06 11.31
C GLN A 143 -5.95 -3.13 12.28
N GLU A 144 -6.97 -2.81 13.07
CA GLU A 144 -7.62 -3.77 13.98
C GLU A 144 -8.28 -4.94 13.25
N THR A 145 -8.81 -4.70 12.05
CA THR A 145 -9.44 -5.75 11.23
C THR A 145 -8.41 -6.67 10.57
N MET A 146 -7.18 -6.19 10.35
CA MET A 146 -6.13 -6.94 9.68
C MET A 146 -5.18 -7.70 10.63
N ASN A 147 -5.20 -7.39 11.91
CA ASN A 147 -4.43 -8.04 12.96
C ASN A 147 -5.29 -9.12 13.62
#